data_0f3be0c4eb24e0f9828a1e16bd414bde
#
_entry.id   0f3be0c4eb24e0f9828a1e16bd414bde
#
_cell.length_a   1.000
_cell.length_b   1.000
_cell.length_c   1.000
_cell.angle_alpha   90.00
_cell.angle_beta   90.00
_cell.angle_gamma   90.00
#
_symmetry.space_group_name_H-M   'P 1'
#
loop_
_entity.id
_entity.type
_entity.pdbx_description
1 polymer ?
#
loop_
_entity_poly.entity_id
_entity_poly.type
_entity_poly.pdbx_seq_one_letter_code
_entity_poly.pdbx_strand_id
1 'polypeptide(L)'
;MENENLFVSIDFDKGVFPKKTTCDGEDISPLIHIDRIHSAYLAVIVDDWIGPSERFTHWLMWNIEPRALIPENIPKTPEITEPFPAVQGTNDFGTIGYRGPCPPPGETHSYYFNVYGLDAKLGAPAGSKRDILMDAMKGHMVQYGGQAIATYNR
;
A
#
# COMPACT_ATOMS: atom_id res chain seq x y z
N MET A 1 -3.76 17.29 -22.69
CA MET A 1 -3.82 15.90 -22.25
C MET A 1 -4.00 15.81 -20.75
N GLU A 2 -5.05 15.19 -20.33
CA GLU A 2 -5.32 15.11 -18.91
C GLU A 2 -4.72 13.87 -18.31
N ASN A 3 -4.15 14.02 -17.15
CA ASN A 3 -3.70 12.89 -16.35
C ASN A 3 -4.90 12.39 -15.57
N GLU A 4 -5.33 11.20 -15.90
CA GLU A 4 -6.38 10.58 -15.13
C GLU A 4 -5.81 10.00 -13.86
N ASN A 5 -6.49 10.24 -12.76
CA ASN A 5 -6.10 9.61 -11.50
C ASN A 5 -6.55 8.16 -11.49
N LEU A 6 -5.78 7.35 -10.80
CA LEU A 6 -6.23 6.01 -10.49
C LEU A 6 -7.41 6.09 -9.52
N PHE A 7 -8.29 5.12 -9.60
CA PHE A 7 -9.38 5.00 -8.64
C PHE A 7 -9.13 3.77 -7.77
N VAL A 8 -9.04 3.98 -6.46
CA VAL A 8 -8.71 2.92 -5.50
C VAL A 8 -9.85 2.76 -4.52
N SER A 9 -10.26 1.54 -4.27
CA SER A 9 -11.28 1.25 -3.27
C SER A 9 -10.93 0.00 -2.48
N ILE A 10 -11.36 -0.01 -1.22
CA ILE A 10 -11.20 -1.12 -0.29
C ILE A 10 -12.60 -1.48 0.20
N ASP A 11 -12.97 -2.75 0.08
CA ASP A 11 -14.31 -3.22 0.46
C ASP A 11 -14.41 -3.48 1.95
N PHE A 12 -14.24 -2.44 2.74
CA PHE A 12 -14.42 -2.54 4.18
C PHE A 12 -15.81 -2.05 4.56
N ASP A 13 -16.48 -2.78 5.42
CA ASP A 13 -17.78 -2.37 5.94
C ASP A 13 -17.63 -1.03 6.65
N LYS A 14 -18.35 0.00 6.16
CA LYS A 14 -18.32 1.37 6.70
C LYS A 14 -16.91 1.97 6.77
N GLY A 15 -15.99 1.49 5.93
CA GLY A 15 -14.63 2.00 5.92
C GLY A 15 -13.80 1.62 7.13
N VAL A 16 -14.18 0.55 7.83
CA VAL A 16 -13.50 0.10 9.05
C VAL A 16 -12.76 -1.20 8.77
N PHE A 17 -11.49 -1.28 9.18
CA PHE A 17 -10.70 -2.49 9.03
C PHE A 17 -11.35 -3.66 9.77
N PRO A 18 -11.56 -4.80 9.12
CA PRO A 18 -11.93 -6.01 9.84
C PRO A 18 -10.73 -6.52 10.64
N LYS A 19 -10.99 -7.21 11.75
CA LYS A 19 -9.92 -7.66 12.64
C LYS A 19 -8.87 -8.51 11.95
N LYS A 20 -9.27 -9.30 10.94
CA LYS A 20 -8.31 -10.18 10.24
C LYS A 20 -7.19 -9.42 9.55
N THR A 21 -7.39 -8.13 9.29
CA THR A 21 -6.40 -7.28 8.63
C THR A 21 -5.61 -6.41 9.61
N THR A 22 -5.73 -6.68 10.90
CA THR A 22 -5.10 -5.87 11.96
C THR A 22 -4.31 -6.76 12.91
N CYS A 23 -3.58 -6.13 13.84
CA CYS A 23 -2.84 -6.86 14.86
C CYS A 23 -3.74 -7.62 15.84
N ASP A 24 -5.03 -7.35 15.84
CA ASP A 24 -5.99 -8.06 16.68
C ASP A 24 -6.46 -9.36 16.03
N GLY A 25 -6.01 -9.67 14.84
CA GLY A 25 -6.35 -10.87 14.10
C GLY A 25 -5.14 -11.44 13.37
N GLU A 26 -5.39 -12.00 12.19
CA GLU A 26 -4.35 -12.67 11.40
C GLU A 26 -3.35 -11.70 10.77
N ASP A 27 -3.68 -10.43 10.73
CA ASP A 27 -2.83 -9.37 10.17
C ASP A 27 -2.52 -9.59 8.69
N ILE A 28 -3.50 -9.98 7.92
CA ILE A 28 -3.35 -10.20 6.48
C ILE A 28 -3.70 -8.92 5.71
N SER A 29 -3.04 -8.72 4.57
CA SER A 29 -3.32 -7.56 3.74
C SER A 29 -4.72 -7.66 3.13
N PRO A 30 -5.40 -6.51 2.94
CA PRO A 30 -6.77 -6.50 2.41
C PRO A 30 -6.80 -6.59 0.90
N LEU A 31 -7.98 -6.91 0.38
CA LEU A 31 -8.28 -6.84 -1.04
C LEU A 31 -8.33 -5.38 -1.48
N ILE A 32 -7.65 -5.05 -2.58
CA ILE A 32 -7.64 -3.68 -3.12
C ILE A 32 -8.14 -3.70 -4.55
N HIS A 33 -9.09 -2.82 -4.87
CA HIS A 33 -9.57 -2.62 -6.24
C HIS A 33 -8.92 -1.37 -6.82
N ILE A 34 -8.42 -1.47 -8.05
CA ILE A 34 -7.77 -0.35 -8.74
C ILE A 34 -8.34 -0.24 -10.15
N ASP A 35 -8.86 0.95 -10.47
CA ASP A 35 -9.44 1.23 -11.78
C ASP A 35 -8.71 2.38 -12.47
N ARG A 36 -8.94 2.52 -13.77
CA ARG A 36 -8.42 3.60 -14.62
C ARG A 36 -6.91 3.55 -14.75
N ILE A 37 -6.37 2.35 -14.86
CA ILE A 37 -4.91 2.15 -14.96
C ILE A 37 -4.48 2.42 -16.40
N HIS A 38 -3.56 3.37 -16.57
CA HIS A 38 -2.94 3.71 -17.86
C HIS A 38 -1.43 3.71 -17.77
N SER A 39 -0.88 3.19 -16.69
CA SER A 39 0.55 3.15 -16.44
C SER A 39 1.10 1.76 -16.67
N ALA A 40 2.42 1.65 -16.80
CA ALA A 40 3.08 0.36 -17.05
C ALA A 40 3.22 -0.48 -15.79
N TYR A 41 3.36 0.18 -14.63
CA TYR A 41 3.53 -0.50 -13.34
C TYR A 41 2.80 0.27 -12.26
N LEU A 42 2.58 -0.41 -11.13
CA LEU A 42 1.92 0.19 -9.97
C LEU A 42 2.80 0.02 -8.73
N ALA A 43 2.63 0.95 -7.78
CA ALA A 43 3.18 0.85 -6.44
C ALA A 43 2.08 1.13 -5.42
N VAL A 44 2.12 0.43 -4.29
CA VAL A 44 1.17 0.58 -3.19
C VAL A 44 1.93 0.98 -1.94
N ILE A 45 1.48 2.06 -1.29
CA ILE A 45 2.04 2.52 -0.02
C ILE A 45 0.89 2.76 0.95
N VAL A 46 0.92 2.10 2.09
CA VAL A 46 -0.10 2.28 3.14
C VAL A 46 0.53 2.98 4.33
N ASP A 47 0.00 4.14 4.68
CA ASP A 47 0.53 4.99 5.74
C ASP A 47 -0.54 5.35 6.76
N ASP A 48 -0.10 5.51 8.01
CA ASP A 48 -0.83 6.16 9.09
C ASP A 48 -0.20 7.54 9.30
N TRP A 49 -1.01 8.59 9.32
CA TRP A 49 -0.53 9.93 9.62
C TRP A 49 -0.58 10.13 11.14
N ILE A 50 0.59 10.17 11.77
CA ILE A 50 0.70 10.27 13.23
C ILE A 50 1.02 11.68 13.70
N GLY A 51 1.12 12.61 12.76
CA GLY A 51 1.37 14.02 13.05
C GLY A 51 1.25 14.85 11.78
N PRO A 52 1.40 16.16 11.85
CA PRO A 52 1.18 17.03 10.69
C PRO A 52 2.08 16.70 9.50
N SER A 53 3.27 16.18 9.76
CA SER A 53 4.23 15.84 8.71
C SER A 53 4.88 14.49 8.92
N GLU A 54 4.33 13.68 9.84
CA GLU A 54 4.90 12.38 10.17
C GLU A 54 3.97 11.26 9.72
N ARG A 55 4.58 10.26 9.10
CA ARG A 55 3.86 9.07 8.66
C ARG A 55 4.51 7.85 9.27
N PHE A 56 3.67 6.88 9.55
CA PHE A 56 4.12 5.55 9.94
C PHE A 56 3.70 4.61 8.82
N THR A 57 4.67 4.01 8.16
CA THR A 57 4.42 3.20 6.97
C THR A 57 4.13 1.76 7.34
N HIS A 58 3.00 1.26 6.87
CA HIS A 58 2.52 -0.09 7.17
C HIS A 58 2.81 -1.08 6.06
N TRP A 59 2.95 -0.62 4.80
CA TRP A 59 3.13 -1.52 3.66
C TRP A 59 3.73 -0.77 2.48
N LEU A 60 4.68 -1.43 1.80
CA LEU A 60 5.31 -0.95 0.58
C LEU A 60 5.38 -2.12 -0.40
N MET A 61 4.80 -1.94 -1.60
CA MET A 61 4.88 -2.95 -2.64
C MET A 61 4.96 -2.23 -3.98
N TRP A 62 5.86 -2.67 -4.86
CA TRP A 62 6.05 -2.01 -6.14
C TRP A 62 6.41 -3.01 -7.23
N ASN A 63 6.63 -2.48 -8.45
CA ASN A 63 6.87 -3.28 -9.65
C ASN A 63 5.74 -4.25 -9.93
N ILE A 64 4.51 -3.77 -9.69
CA ILE A 64 3.30 -4.54 -9.93
C ILE A 64 2.81 -4.25 -11.34
N GLU A 65 2.64 -5.27 -12.18
CA GLU A 65 2.04 -5.10 -13.49
C GLU A 65 0.58 -4.67 -13.32
N PRO A 66 0.03 -3.92 -14.28
CA PRO A 66 -1.34 -3.41 -14.15
C PRO A 66 -2.34 -4.52 -13.88
N ARG A 67 -3.14 -4.34 -12.84
CA ARG A 67 -4.19 -5.28 -12.48
C ARG A 67 -5.28 -4.57 -11.70
N ALA A 68 -6.52 -4.96 -11.96
CA ALA A 68 -7.67 -4.34 -11.31
C ALA A 68 -7.84 -4.78 -9.86
N LEU A 69 -7.22 -5.88 -9.48
CA LEU A 69 -7.44 -6.49 -8.17
C LEU A 69 -6.13 -6.94 -7.57
N ILE A 70 -5.87 -6.49 -6.35
CA ILE A 70 -4.80 -7.06 -5.54
C ILE A 70 -5.50 -7.93 -4.50
N PRO A 71 -5.31 -9.26 -4.55
CA PRO A 71 -6.01 -10.16 -3.61
C PRO A 71 -5.56 -9.95 -2.18
N GLU A 72 -6.39 -10.36 -1.24
CA GLU A 72 -6.00 -10.30 0.16
C GLU A 72 -4.93 -11.35 0.47
N ASN A 73 -4.24 -11.15 1.57
CA ASN A 73 -3.26 -12.08 2.12
C ASN A 73 -2.04 -12.27 1.20
N ILE A 74 -1.45 -11.17 0.80
CA ILE A 74 -0.19 -11.20 0.03
C ILE A 74 0.92 -11.75 0.92
N PRO A 75 1.76 -12.67 0.41
CA PRO A 75 2.88 -13.21 1.19
C PRO A 75 3.81 -12.11 1.69
N LYS A 76 4.36 -12.28 2.88
CA LYS A 76 5.21 -11.24 3.52
C LYS A 76 6.69 -11.54 3.27
N THR A 77 7.07 -11.60 2.00
CA THR A 77 8.44 -11.87 1.57
C THR A 77 8.96 -10.68 0.75
N PRO A 78 10.28 -10.49 0.68
CA PRO A 78 10.84 -9.33 -0.06
C PRO A 78 10.48 -9.33 -1.54
N GLU A 79 10.43 -10.51 -2.15
CA GLU A 79 9.97 -10.67 -3.53
C GLU A 79 8.87 -11.70 -3.55
N ILE A 80 7.85 -11.45 -4.37
CA ILE A 80 6.77 -12.40 -4.54
C ILE A 80 6.66 -12.77 -6.01
N THR A 81 6.26 -14.03 -6.26
CA THR A 81 5.97 -14.52 -7.60
C THR A 81 4.50 -14.87 -7.72
N GLU A 82 3.89 -15.33 -6.65
CA GLU A 82 2.47 -15.64 -6.55
C GLU A 82 1.83 -14.78 -5.49
N PRO A 83 0.63 -14.22 -5.70
CA PRO A 83 -0.26 -14.43 -6.86
C PRO A 83 0.15 -13.64 -8.10
N PHE A 84 1.19 -12.80 -8.03
CA PHE A 84 1.75 -12.06 -9.16
C PHE A 84 3.15 -11.59 -8.76
N PRO A 85 4.01 -11.29 -9.75
CA PRO A 85 5.35 -10.80 -9.43
C PRO A 85 5.28 -9.38 -8.86
N ALA A 86 6.03 -9.14 -7.79
CA ALA A 86 6.18 -7.80 -7.20
C ALA A 86 7.34 -7.81 -6.20
N VAL A 87 7.66 -6.62 -5.73
CA VAL A 87 8.73 -6.41 -4.74
C VAL A 87 8.10 -5.73 -3.53
N GLN A 88 8.51 -6.14 -2.34
CA GLN A 88 8.03 -5.53 -1.11
C GLN A 88 9.14 -4.93 -0.28
N GLY A 89 8.81 -3.89 0.46
CA GLY A 89 9.73 -3.16 1.30
C GLY A 89 9.57 -3.46 2.77
N THR A 90 10.43 -2.81 3.55
CA THR A 90 10.39 -2.90 5.02
C THR A 90 9.49 -1.79 5.55
N ASN A 91 8.45 -2.19 6.29
CA ASN A 91 7.56 -1.25 6.95
C ASN A 91 8.21 -0.66 8.19
N ASP A 92 7.54 0.28 8.83
CA ASP A 92 8.12 0.98 9.98
C ASP A 92 8.08 0.17 11.28
N PHE A 93 7.49 -1.02 11.26
CA PHE A 93 7.68 -1.98 12.35
C PHE A 93 9.01 -2.73 12.21
N GLY A 94 9.71 -2.56 11.08
CA GLY A 94 10.96 -3.26 10.83
C GLY A 94 10.80 -4.64 10.20
N THR A 95 9.63 -4.92 9.65
CA THR A 95 9.34 -6.22 9.00
C THR A 95 8.98 -6.03 7.53
N ILE A 96 9.06 -7.10 6.76
CA ILE A 96 8.74 -7.08 5.33
C ILE A 96 7.25 -7.32 5.15
N GLY A 97 6.65 -6.53 4.24
CA GLY A 97 5.27 -6.74 3.82
C GLY A 97 4.28 -5.96 4.65
N TYR A 98 3.05 -6.40 4.62
CA TYR A 98 1.94 -5.71 5.28
C TYR A 98 1.93 -5.95 6.78
N ARG A 99 1.77 -4.87 7.52
CA ARG A 99 1.40 -4.90 8.95
C ARG A 99 0.23 -3.95 9.11
N GLY A 100 -0.86 -4.44 9.65
CA GLY A 100 -2.08 -3.67 9.77
C GLY A 100 -2.13 -2.75 10.97
N PRO A 101 -3.26 -2.06 11.13
CA PRO A 101 -3.46 -1.16 12.26
C PRO A 101 -3.26 -1.84 13.60
N CYS A 102 -2.56 -1.14 14.48
CA CYS A 102 -2.35 -1.59 15.86
C CYS A 102 -2.22 -0.37 16.78
N PRO A 103 -3.24 0.52 16.80
CA PRO A 103 -3.16 1.72 17.63
C PRO A 103 -3.24 1.36 19.10
N PRO A 104 -2.79 2.25 19.98
CA PRO A 104 -2.96 2.04 21.41
C PRO A 104 -4.45 1.90 21.75
N PRO A 105 -4.79 1.11 22.79
CA PRO A 105 -6.19 0.95 23.18
C PRO A 105 -6.86 2.30 23.42
N GLY A 106 -8.08 2.45 22.90
CA GLY A 106 -8.86 3.68 23.05
C GLY A 106 -8.61 4.72 21.95
N GLU A 107 -7.68 4.46 21.03
CA GLU A 107 -7.39 5.39 19.94
C GLU A 107 -7.98 4.90 18.62
N THR A 108 -8.36 5.87 17.79
CA THR A 108 -8.82 5.63 16.43
C THR A 108 -7.85 6.31 15.48
N HIS A 109 -7.33 5.57 14.53
CA HIS A 109 -6.42 6.11 13.51
C HIS A 109 -7.03 5.93 12.13
N SER A 110 -6.61 6.79 11.21
CA SER A 110 -6.99 6.72 9.79
C SER A 110 -5.78 6.26 8.99
N TYR A 111 -6.01 5.33 8.08
CA TYR A 111 -4.95 4.72 7.28
C TYR A 111 -5.22 4.98 5.82
N TYR A 112 -4.18 5.35 5.09
CA TYR A 112 -4.27 5.83 3.71
C TYR A 112 -3.62 4.81 2.79
N PHE A 113 -4.43 4.24 1.90
CA PHE A 113 -3.96 3.32 0.87
C PHE A 113 -3.68 4.15 -0.37
N ASN A 114 -2.41 4.36 -0.69
CA ASN A 114 -2.00 5.16 -1.83
C ASN A 114 -1.48 4.23 -2.92
N VAL A 115 -1.99 4.41 -4.15
CA VAL A 115 -1.53 3.65 -5.30
C VAL A 115 -1.00 4.63 -6.34
N TYR A 116 0.18 4.37 -6.86
CA TYR A 116 0.85 5.22 -7.84
C TYR A 116 1.02 4.47 -9.15
N GLY A 117 0.78 5.16 -10.27
CA GLY A 117 1.05 4.62 -11.59
C GLY A 117 2.42 5.06 -12.07
N LEU A 118 3.23 4.11 -12.52
CA LEU A 118 4.62 4.33 -12.89
C LEU A 118 4.85 3.95 -14.35
N ASP A 119 5.81 4.63 -15.00
CA ASP A 119 6.13 4.39 -16.41
C ASP A 119 7.17 3.28 -16.59
N ALA A 120 7.77 2.77 -15.53
CA ALA A 120 8.83 1.77 -15.62
C ALA A 120 8.96 1.01 -14.31
N LYS A 121 9.64 -0.14 -14.38
CA LYS A 121 10.06 -0.84 -13.18
C LYS A 121 11.07 0.03 -12.42
N LEU A 122 11.02 -0.07 -11.11
CA LEU A 122 11.94 0.66 -10.25
C LEU A 122 13.10 -0.24 -9.87
N GLY A 123 14.29 0.39 -9.70
CA GLY A 123 15.48 -0.30 -9.27
C GLY A 123 15.65 -0.39 -7.76
N ALA A 124 14.67 0.06 -6.98
CA ALA A 124 14.76 -0.03 -5.53
C ALA A 124 14.89 -1.50 -5.11
N PRO A 125 15.91 -1.85 -4.31
CA PRO A 125 16.10 -3.24 -3.89
C PRO A 125 14.96 -3.73 -3.01
N ALA A 126 14.68 -5.02 -3.07
CA ALA A 126 13.73 -5.65 -2.17
C ALA A 126 14.13 -5.37 -0.72
N GLY A 127 13.15 -5.08 0.12
CA GLY A 127 13.40 -4.73 1.52
C GLY A 127 13.66 -3.24 1.76
N SER A 128 13.67 -2.42 0.71
CA SER A 128 13.89 -0.97 0.87
C SER A 128 12.83 -0.35 1.75
N LYS A 129 13.22 0.69 2.49
CA LYS A 129 12.29 1.49 3.26
C LYS A 129 11.64 2.56 2.37
N ARG A 130 10.69 3.29 2.95
CA ARG A 130 9.85 4.24 2.23
C ARG A 130 10.66 5.33 1.50
N ASP A 131 11.69 5.87 2.13
CA ASP A 131 12.47 6.94 1.53
C ASP A 131 13.20 6.49 0.26
N ILE A 132 13.74 5.28 0.26
CA ILE A 132 14.40 4.71 -0.92
C ILE A 132 13.37 4.48 -2.04
N LEU A 133 12.20 3.96 -1.70
CA LEU A 133 11.14 3.75 -2.70
C LEU A 133 10.68 5.09 -3.27
N MET A 134 10.45 6.09 -2.43
CA MET A 134 10.02 7.41 -2.90
C MET A 134 11.05 8.05 -3.82
N ASP A 135 12.34 7.91 -3.50
CA ASP A 135 13.40 8.41 -4.37
C ASP A 135 13.38 7.69 -5.73
N ALA A 136 13.20 6.38 -5.71
CA ALA A 136 13.14 5.60 -6.95
C ALA A 136 11.94 5.98 -7.82
N MET A 137 10.85 6.41 -7.19
CA MET A 137 9.62 6.79 -7.91
C MET A 137 9.73 8.16 -8.58
N LYS A 138 10.66 9.01 -8.14
CA LYS A 138 10.80 10.36 -8.72
C LYS A 138 11.08 10.28 -10.20
N GLY A 139 10.32 11.06 -10.98
CA GLY A 139 10.45 11.09 -12.43
C GLY A 139 9.75 9.96 -13.15
N HIS A 140 9.14 9.03 -12.43
CA HIS A 140 8.47 7.86 -13.02
C HIS A 140 6.96 7.84 -12.75
N MET A 141 6.44 8.73 -11.93
CA MET A 141 5.01 8.79 -11.65
C MET A 141 4.27 9.43 -12.81
N VAL A 142 3.44 8.65 -13.52
CA VAL A 142 2.69 9.11 -14.67
C VAL A 142 1.19 9.19 -14.42
N GLN A 143 0.72 8.52 -13.37
CA GLN A 143 -0.64 8.71 -12.86
C GLN A 143 -0.55 9.02 -11.38
N TYR A 144 -1.33 10.01 -10.94
CA TYR A 144 -1.42 10.32 -9.53
C TYR A 144 -2.18 9.23 -8.83
N GLY A 145 -1.73 8.93 -7.62
CA GLY A 145 -2.27 7.85 -6.89
C GLY A 145 -3.73 8.04 -6.59
N GLY A 146 -4.47 6.98 -6.75
CA GLY A 146 -5.74 6.87 -6.09
C GLY A 146 -5.46 6.74 -4.61
N GLN A 147 -6.41 7.17 -3.79
CA GLN A 147 -6.27 7.06 -2.36
C GLN A 147 -7.58 6.56 -1.77
N ALA A 148 -7.49 5.50 -0.98
CA ALA A 148 -8.60 5.04 -0.17
C ALA A 148 -8.23 5.22 1.30
N ILE A 149 -9.21 5.58 2.13
CA ILE A 149 -9.00 5.85 3.54
C ILE A 149 -9.87 4.91 4.34
N ALA A 150 -9.30 4.27 5.34
CA ALA A 150 -10.04 3.41 6.25
C ALA A 150 -9.58 3.68 7.68
N THR A 151 -10.43 3.35 8.64
CA THR A 151 -10.16 3.63 10.05
C THR A 151 -10.16 2.34 10.86
N TYR A 152 -9.47 2.39 11.98
CA TYR A 152 -9.51 1.32 12.95
C TYR A 152 -9.47 1.91 14.36
N ASN A 153 -10.38 1.43 15.18
CA ASN A 153 -10.50 1.83 16.57
C ASN A 153 -10.17 0.63 17.45
N ARG A 154 -9.27 0.78 18.35
CA ARG A 154 -8.88 -0.28 19.27
C ARG A 154 -9.35 -0.01 20.74
#